data_1aa82f9f7c2f36456974ea5798693d21
#
_entry.id   1aa82f9f7c2f36456974ea5798693d21
#
_cell.length_a   1.000
_cell.length_b   1.000
_cell.length_c   1.000
_cell.angle_alpha   90.00
_cell.angle_beta   90.00
_cell.angle_gamma   90.00
#
_symmetry.space_group_name_H-M   'P 1'
#
loop_
_entity.id
_entity.type
_entity.pdbx_description
1 polymer ?
#
loop_
_entity_poly.entity_id
_entity_poly.type
_entity_poly.pdbx_seq_one_letter_code
_entity_poly.pdbx_strand_id
1 'polypeptide(L)'
;MNLLTTILLGLAFVAFFVFVICKLKVFKRLGLSSKWLLLLFATKLIAAFALVGVYGIIYDDHKKSDVFNYYCDGLALYSAVEESPADYFKMVSGICADEPQLKHYYDKTDFWYKAWNYGLLNDNRTIIRYNAFLDLFTQGNLWLNLIISAFLAFCGAYFLALAMLGFCNGKRWVAVVSAFFVPSVAFWSSGMLKECLVMFSVGLLMFSWTALCRKFGVLKLLVVIASAYLLFIAKFYVLLAMLPGMVMFTLPSKLGAKKLLASSVAIFAVVVTLFFFSGSIFGYDLVDTIVKKQHDFVNMVNTEANYSGSNIEIKELEPTILGVASCLVPAYINTLFRPFVTEADSFIKLACCAENLLFLLIFLYMCIRFKPIDNNQFRFVLFTFCFMLVLYALIGMTTPNLGALVRYKIPVMPFLLCSMLTATDFNRLKKLMRFCNKKDVDSVNSQTEMA
;
A
#
# COMPACT_ATOMS: atom_id res chain seq x y z
N MET A 1 21.38 -14.19 19.00
CA MET A 1 21.56 -15.29 18.00
C MET A 1 22.85 -15.02 17.22
N ASN A 2 23.70 -16.04 16.93
CA ASN A 2 24.91 -15.82 16.13
C ASN A 2 24.60 -15.74 14.62
N LEU A 3 25.56 -15.20 13.82
CA LEU A 3 25.38 -14.99 12.38
C LEU A 3 25.06 -16.28 11.62
N LEU A 4 25.74 -17.39 11.94
CA LEU A 4 25.53 -18.68 11.28
C LEU A 4 24.09 -19.19 11.50
N THR A 5 23.61 -19.14 12.75
CA THR A 5 22.23 -19.53 13.08
C THR A 5 21.21 -18.66 12.36
N THR A 6 21.44 -17.32 12.27
CA THR A 6 20.58 -16.39 11.52
C THR A 6 20.51 -16.78 10.05
N ILE A 7 21.65 -17.09 9.42
CA ILE A 7 21.69 -17.50 8.00
C ILE A 7 20.95 -18.83 7.80
N LEU A 8 21.21 -19.84 8.65
CA LEU A 8 20.57 -21.16 8.52
C LEU A 8 19.05 -21.09 8.69
N LEU A 9 18.57 -20.34 9.69
CA LEU A 9 17.14 -20.12 9.90
C LEU A 9 16.53 -19.28 8.76
N GLY A 10 17.24 -18.27 8.26
CA GLY A 10 16.80 -17.49 7.10
C GLY A 10 16.61 -18.35 5.86
N LEU A 11 17.56 -19.23 5.56
CA LEU A 11 17.45 -20.21 4.49
C LEU A 11 16.27 -21.19 4.71
N ALA A 12 16.07 -21.63 5.97
CA ALA A 12 14.93 -22.50 6.32
C ALA A 12 13.59 -21.80 6.09
N PHE A 13 13.42 -20.53 6.50
CA PHE A 13 12.20 -19.76 6.22
C PHE A 13 11.99 -19.56 4.72
N VAL A 14 13.02 -19.19 3.96
CA VAL A 14 12.91 -19.05 2.50
C VAL A 14 12.52 -20.37 1.88
N ALA A 15 13.14 -21.50 2.25
CA ALA A 15 12.79 -22.82 1.74
C ALA A 15 11.34 -23.21 2.09
N PHE A 16 10.88 -22.91 3.30
CA PHE A 16 9.50 -23.11 3.71
C PHE A 16 8.54 -22.29 2.85
N PHE A 17 8.79 -21.00 2.61
CA PHE A 17 7.93 -20.18 1.77
C PHE A 17 7.95 -20.60 0.30
N VAL A 18 9.09 -21.03 -0.22
CA VAL A 18 9.21 -21.65 -1.56
C VAL A 18 8.33 -22.90 -1.64
N PHE A 19 8.39 -23.77 -0.63
CA PHE A 19 7.53 -24.95 -0.54
C PHE A 19 6.04 -24.56 -0.53
N VAL A 20 5.64 -23.58 0.28
CA VAL A 20 4.27 -23.07 0.37
C VAL A 20 3.79 -22.54 -0.99
N ILE A 21 4.61 -21.72 -1.66
CA ILE A 21 4.29 -21.15 -3.00
C ILE A 21 4.11 -22.26 -4.02
N CYS A 22 4.97 -23.27 -4.03
CA CYS A 22 4.93 -24.35 -5.03
C CYS A 22 3.79 -25.34 -4.79
N LYS A 23 3.43 -25.62 -3.52
CA LYS A 23 2.48 -26.68 -3.16
C LYS A 23 1.04 -26.20 -3.02
N LEU A 24 0.80 -25.02 -2.48
CA LEU A 24 -0.56 -24.56 -2.23
C LEU A 24 -1.31 -24.23 -3.53
N LYS A 25 -2.51 -24.81 -3.66
CA LYS A 25 -3.37 -24.61 -4.84
C LYS A 25 -3.76 -23.15 -5.08
N VAL A 26 -3.77 -22.32 -4.03
CA VAL A 26 -4.09 -20.89 -4.14
C VAL A 26 -3.11 -20.17 -5.05
N PHE A 27 -1.81 -20.48 -5.00
CA PHE A 27 -0.79 -19.83 -5.83
C PHE A 27 -0.79 -20.31 -7.30
N LYS A 28 -1.55 -21.35 -7.64
CA LYS A 28 -1.74 -21.78 -9.03
C LYS A 28 -2.85 -21.00 -9.76
N ARG A 29 -3.71 -20.25 -9.02
CA ARG A 29 -4.89 -19.56 -9.59
C ARG A 29 -4.54 -18.44 -10.57
N LEU A 30 -3.39 -17.80 -10.42
CA LEU A 30 -2.93 -16.76 -11.35
C LEU A 30 -2.49 -17.34 -12.70
N GLY A 31 -2.32 -18.66 -12.77
CA GLY A 31 -1.90 -19.37 -13.99
C GLY A 31 -0.45 -19.10 -14.41
N LEU A 32 0.40 -18.70 -13.44
CA LEU A 32 1.84 -18.58 -13.61
C LEU A 32 2.54 -19.90 -13.23
N SER A 33 3.66 -20.20 -13.89
CA SER A 33 4.52 -21.31 -13.47
C SER A 33 5.19 -20.99 -12.13
N SER A 34 5.58 -22.04 -11.39
CA SER A 34 6.27 -21.86 -10.11
C SER A 34 7.54 -21.01 -10.25
N LYS A 35 8.27 -21.12 -11.36
CA LYS A 35 9.46 -20.28 -11.63
C LYS A 35 9.14 -18.77 -11.59
N TRP A 36 8.06 -18.36 -12.24
CA TRP A 36 7.63 -16.95 -12.22
C TRP A 36 7.16 -16.50 -10.83
N LEU A 37 6.44 -17.36 -10.11
CA LEU A 37 6.01 -17.04 -8.73
C LEU A 37 7.22 -16.86 -7.80
N LEU A 38 8.22 -17.73 -7.91
CA LEU A 38 9.46 -17.61 -7.14
C LEU A 38 10.25 -16.36 -7.51
N LEU A 39 10.29 -15.97 -8.80
CA LEU A 39 10.90 -14.72 -9.22
C LEU A 39 10.18 -13.52 -8.59
N LEU A 40 8.84 -13.52 -8.59
CA LEU A 40 8.04 -12.46 -7.94
C LEU A 40 8.27 -12.41 -6.42
N PHE A 41 8.45 -13.55 -5.77
CA PHE A 41 8.83 -13.59 -4.35
C PHE A 41 10.24 -13.05 -4.13
N ALA A 42 11.20 -13.43 -4.99
CA ALA A 42 12.56 -12.91 -4.94
C ALA A 42 12.61 -11.39 -5.11
N THR A 43 11.78 -10.79 -5.98
CA THR A 43 11.71 -9.31 -6.09
C THR A 43 11.25 -8.66 -4.79
N LYS A 44 10.32 -9.28 -4.05
CA LYS A 44 9.88 -8.78 -2.74
C LYS A 44 10.95 -8.92 -1.67
N LEU A 45 11.70 -10.02 -1.66
CA LEU A 45 12.85 -10.21 -0.78
C LEU A 45 13.93 -9.14 -1.05
N ILE A 46 14.31 -8.95 -2.32
CA ILE A 46 15.30 -7.93 -2.70
C ILE A 46 14.84 -6.54 -2.27
N ALA A 47 13.56 -6.19 -2.52
CA ALA A 47 13.01 -4.90 -2.11
C ALA A 47 12.99 -4.72 -0.60
N ALA A 48 12.71 -5.76 0.18
CA ALA A 48 12.74 -5.73 1.64
C ALA A 48 14.15 -5.47 2.18
N PHE A 49 15.14 -6.19 1.68
CA PHE A 49 16.55 -5.97 2.07
C PHE A 49 17.04 -4.59 1.61
N ALA A 50 16.67 -4.14 0.40
CA ALA A 50 16.99 -2.82 -0.09
C ALA A 50 16.38 -1.71 0.79
N LEU A 51 15.15 -1.88 1.26
CA LEU A 51 14.50 -0.94 2.17
C LEU A 51 15.30 -0.76 3.46
N VAL A 52 15.64 -1.86 4.14
CA VAL A 52 16.42 -1.81 5.39
C VAL A 52 17.82 -1.24 5.15
N GLY A 53 18.47 -1.64 4.03
CA GLY A 53 19.79 -1.11 3.65
C GLY A 53 19.75 0.40 3.39
N VAL A 54 18.75 0.89 2.67
CA VAL A 54 18.56 2.32 2.40
C VAL A 54 18.32 3.11 3.70
N TYR A 55 17.45 2.61 4.58
CA TYR A 55 17.21 3.25 5.87
C TYR A 55 18.47 3.24 6.77
N GLY A 56 19.26 2.16 6.74
CA GLY A 56 20.52 2.09 7.47
C GLY A 56 21.62 3.02 6.97
N ILE A 57 21.57 3.42 5.67
CA ILE A 57 22.52 4.36 5.07
C ILE A 57 22.08 5.82 5.29
N ILE A 58 20.76 6.09 5.18
CA ILE A 58 20.25 7.46 5.26
C ILE A 58 20.20 7.97 6.70
N TYR A 59 19.92 7.11 7.64
CA TYR A 59 19.77 7.48 9.05
C TYR A 59 20.98 7.00 9.84
N ASP A 60 21.90 7.91 10.13
CA ASP A 60 23.07 7.63 11.00
C ASP A 60 22.66 7.18 12.42
N ASP A 61 21.52 7.72 12.90
CA ASP A 61 20.87 7.29 14.13
C ASP A 61 19.63 6.45 13.80
N HIS A 62 19.70 5.15 14.11
CA HIS A 62 18.59 4.21 13.88
C HIS A 62 17.28 4.64 14.58
N LYS A 63 17.37 5.39 15.69
CA LYS A 63 16.21 5.94 16.41
C LYS A 63 15.41 6.99 15.61
N LYS A 64 15.95 7.48 14.49
CA LYS A 64 15.25 8.41 13.59
C LYS A 64 14.52 7.72 12.45
N SER A 65 14.55 6.39 12.40
CA SER A 65 14.00 5.59 11.31
C SER A 65 12.77 4.82 11.75
N ASP A 66 11.65 5.00 11.05
CA ASP A 66 10.42 4.24 11.27
C ASP A 66 10.65 2.71 11.31
N VAL A 67 11.48 2.17 10.41
CA VAL A 67 11.73 0.72 10.29
C VAL A 67 12.36 0.18 11.55
N PHE A 68 13.42 0.85 12.03
CA PHE A 68 14.16 0.39 13.22
C PHE A 68 13.39 0.66 14.50
N ASN A 69 12.67 1.80 14.58
CA ASN A 69 11.85 2.10 15.75
C ASN A 69 10.72 1.08 15.94
N TYR A 70 9.97 0.77 14.88
CA TYR A 70 8.91 -0.26 14.99
C TYR A 70 9.46 -1.63 15.37
N TYR A 71 10.66 -1.96 14.92
CA TYR A 71 11.32 -3.19 15.30
C TYR A 71 11.80 -3.15 16.76
N CYS A 72 12.50 -2.10 17.20
CA CYS A 72 12.96 -1.96 18.59
C CYS A 72 11.80 -1.92 19.59
N ASP A 73 10.72 -1.20 19.25
CA ASP A 73 9.49 -1.19 20.06
C ASP A 73 8.85 -2.58 20.13
N GLY A 74 8.88 -3.35 19.03
CA GLY A 74 8.47 -4.74 19.01
C GLY A 74 9.28 -5.60 19.97
N LEU A 75 10.61 -5.45 19.97
CA LEU A 75 11.51 -6.13 20.93
C LEU A 75 11.22 -5.76 22.39
N ALA A 76 10.89 -4.49 22.65
CA ALA A 76 10.51 -4.06 23.99
C ALA A 76 9.24 -4.80 24.49
N LEU A 77 8.26 -5.01 23.63
CA LEU A 77 7.10 -5.82 23.97
C LEU A 77 7.46 -7.32 24.09
N TYR A 78 8.30 -7.82 23.19
CA TYR A 78 8.73 -9.22 23.19
C TYR A 78 9.52 -9.60 24.46
N SER A 79 10.24 -8.65 25.07
CA SER A 79 10.97 -8.90 26.34
C SER A 79 10.05 -9.41 27.47
N ALA A 80 8.76 -9.07 27.42
CA ALA A 80 7.78 -9.56 28.39
C ALA A 80 7.50 -11.08 28.31
N VAL A 81 7.90 -11.75 27.23
CA VAL A 81 7.67 -13.22 27.09
C VAL A 81 8.36 -14.00 28.20
N GLU A 82 9.57 -13.58 28.61
CA GLU A 82 10.34 -14.24 29.66
C GLU A 82 9.86 -13.85 31.07
N GLU A 83 9.41 -12.59 31.25
CA GLU A 83 9.00 -12.05 32.55
C GLU A 83 7.54 -12.41 32.89
N SER A 84 6.62 -12.16 31.97
CA SER A 84 5.17 -12.37 32.10
C SER A 84 4.53 -12.65 30.74
N PRO A 85 4.38 -13.91 30.34
CA PRO A 85 3.68 -14.28 29.10
C PRO A 85 2.26 -13.72 29.01
N ALA A 86 1.58 -13.54 30.15
CA ALA A 86 0.23 -12.97 30.21
C ALA A 86 0.25 -11.49 29.80
N ASP A 87 1.22 -10.70 30.26
CA ASP A 87 1.36 -9.29 29.90
C ASP A 87 1.78 -9.13 28.45
N TYR A 88 2.68 -10.00 27.96
CA TYR A 88 2.98 -10.06 26.54
C TYR A 88 1.72 -10.28 25.69
N PHE A 89 0.89 -11.26 26.07
CA PHE A 89 -0.35 -11.56 25.35
C PHE A 89 -1.33 -10.37 25.37
N LYS A 90 -1.48 -9.66 26.49
CA LYS A 90 -2.29 -8.44 26.59
C LYS A 90 -1.78 -7.36 25.62
N MET A 91 -0.49 -7.11 25.63
CA MET A 91 0.15 -6.08 24.78
C MET A 91 -0.03 -6.39 23.29
N VAL A 92 0.25 -7.63 22.86
CA VAL A 92 0.19 -8.03 21.45
C VAL A 92 -1.23 -8.15 20.94
N SER A 93 -2.15 -8.74 21.71
CA SER A 93 -3.56 -8.86 21.34
C SER A 93 -4.32 -7.53 21.38
N GLY A 94 -3.89 -6.60 22.21
CA GLY A 94 -4.59 -5.35 22.47
C GLY A 94 -5.71 -5.48 23.51
N ILE A 95 -5.91 -6.68 24.06
CA ILE A 95 -6.91 -6.94 25.11
C ILE A 95 -6.30 -6.55 26.46
N CYS A 96 -6.92 -5.59 27.16
CA CYS A 96 -6.39 -5.04 28.41
C CYS A 96 -4.97 -4.45 28.26
N ALA A 97 -4.65 -3.90 27.08
CA ALA A 97 -3.31 -3.41 26.76
C ALA A 97 -2.97 -2.06 27.40
N ASP A 98 -3.92 -1.38 28.03
CA ASP A 98 -3.69 -0.08 28.68
C ASP A 98 -3.67 -0.20 30.23
N GLU A 99 -3.49 -1.41 30.77
CA GLU A 99 -3.34 -1.63 32.22
C GLU A 99 -2.07 -0.96 32.74
N PRO A 100 -2.11 -0.28 33.92
CA PRO A 100 -0.98 0.47 34.47
C PRO A 100 0.29 -0.35 34.66
N GLN A 101 0.18 -1.64 34.94
CA GLN A 101 1.30 -2.55 35.14
C GLN A 101 2.14 -2.75 33.87
N LEU A 102 1.57 -2.52 32.67
CA LEU A 102 2.27 -2.67 31.40
C LEU A 102 3.13 -1.46 31.06
N LYS A 103 2.99 -0.36 31.81
CA LYS A 103 3.65 0.92 31.51
C LYS A 103 5.17 0.78 31.43
N HIS A 104 5.79 -0.04 32.28
CA HIS A 104 7.25 -0.20 32.31
C HIS A 104 7.82 -0.84 31.03
N TYR A 105 7.00 -1.59 30.23
CA TYR A 105 7.38 -2.04 28.91
C TYR A 105 7.23 -0.92 27.89
N TYR A 106 6.16 -0.14 27.98
CA TYR A 106 5.89 0.97 27.04
C TYR A 106 6.83 2.14 27.21
N ASP A 107 7.34 2.38 28.41
CA ASP A 107 8.34 3.42 28.70
C ASP A 107 9.70 3.11 28.02
N LYS A 108 9.92 1.86 27.55
CA LYS A 108 11.08 1.45 26.76
C LYS A 108 10.88 1.65 25.24
N THR A 109 9.72 2.12 24.80
CA THR A 109 9.36 2.29 23.39
C THR A 109 9.39 3.77 22.99
N ASP A 110 9.74 4.02 21.72
CA ASP A 110 9.77 5.38 21.17
C ASP A 110 8.45 5.78 20.50
N PHE A 111 7.71 4.83 19.89
CA PHE A 111 6.54 5.10 19.04
C PHE A 111 5.21 4.54 19.57
N TRP A 112 5.20 3.91 20.74
CA TRP A 112 3.98 3.42 21.37
C TRP A 112 3.05 4.55 21.79
N TYR A 113 3.61 5.65 22.31
CA TYR A 113 2.91 6.89 22.59
C TYR A 113 3.23 7.92 21.51
N LYS A 114 2.22 8.65 21.05
CA LYS A 114 2.42 9.81 20.17
C LYS A 114 2.43 11.07 21.03
N ALA A 115 3.46 11.90 20.85
CA ALA A 115 3.57 13.19 21.53
C ALA A 115 2.38 14.11 21.19
N TRP A 116 1.93 14.06 19.94
CA TRP A 116 0.78 14.79 19.43
C TRP A 116 -0.31 13.78 19.06
N ASN A 117 -1.30 13.63 19.94
CA ASN A 117 -2.41 12.71 19.72
C ASN A 117 -3.71 13.32 20.27
N TYR A 118 -4.47 13.96 19.41
CA TYR A 118 -5.77 14.54 19.74
C TYR A 118 -6.89 13.47 19.87
N GLY A 119 -6.61 12.35 20.47
CA GLY A 119 -7.55 11.23 20.65
C GLY A 119 -7.74 10.36 19.42
N LEU A 120 -6.86 10.47 18.42
CA LEU A 120 -6.91 9.67 17.22
C LEU A 120 -6.32 8.25 17.44
N LEU A 121 -6.78 7.30 16.64
CA LEU A 121 -6.24 5.94 16.64
C LEU A 121 -4.73 5.94 16.37
N ASN A 122 -3.95 5.38 17.29
CA ASN A 122 -2.52 5.23 17.13
C ASN A 122 -2.18 3.97 16.32
N ASP A 123 -2.04 4.16 15.02
CA ASP A 123 -1.73 3.10 14.05
C ASP A 123 -0.30 2.53 14.16
N ASN A 124 0.62 3.20 14.89
CA ASN A 124 1.96 2.67 15.18
C ASN A 124 1.88 1.40 16.02
N ARG A 125 0.95 1.33 16.98
CA ARG A 125 0.76 0.15 17.84
C ARG A 125 0.49 -1.13 17.03
N THR A 126 -0.13 -1.01 15.85
CA THR A 126 -0.40 -2.17 14.97
C THR A 126 0.88 -2.79 14.43
N ILE A 127 1.81 -1.97 13.91
CA ILE A 127 3.07 -2.49 13.36
C ILE A 127 4.04 -2.91 14.46
N ILE A 128 4.02 -2.26 15.62
CA ILE A 128 4.79 -2.67 16.80
C ILE A 128 4.36 -4.06 17.27
N ARG A 129 3.04 -4.27 17.43
CA ARG A 129 2.46 -5.57 17.77
C ARG A 129 2.77 -6.65 16.74
N TYR A 130 2.77 -6.28 15.45
CA TYR A 130 3.15 -7.20 14.37
C TYR A 130 4.61 -7.65 14.51
N ASN A 131 5.55 -6.73 14.76
CA ASN A 131 6.95 -7.09 14.98
C ASN A 131 7.10 -7.96 16.24
N ALA A 132 6.50 -7.57 17.36
CA ALA A 132 6.50 -8.39 18.59
C ALA A 132 5.95 -9.81 18.35
N PHE A 133 4.90 -9.95 17.54
CA PHE A 133 4.37 -11.26 17.17
C PHE A 133 5.35 -12.08 16.34
N LEU A 134 6.05 -11.45 15.38
CA LEU A 134 7.10 -12.13 14.60
C LEU A 134 8.24 -12.61 15.49
N ASP A 135 8.59 -11.83 16.50
CA ASP A 135 9.70 -12.12 17.41
C ASP A 135 9.52 -13.43 18.19
N LEU A 136 8.29 -13.92 18.37
CA LEU A 136 8.03 -15.28 18.87
C LEU A 136 8.68 -16.38 18.03
N PHE A 137 8.70 -16.19 16.70
CA PHE A 137 9.22 -17.19 15.76
C PHE A 137 10.69 -16.95 15.40
N THR A 138 11.16 -15.73 15.57
CA THR A 138 12.47 -15.27 15.10
C THR A 138 13.44 -14.95 16.24
N GLN A 139 12.96 -15.06 17.49
CA GLN A 139 13.72 -14.69 18.69
C GLN A 139 14.28 -13.26 18.60
N GLY A 140 13.47 -12.33 18.12
CA GLY A 140 13.87 -10.95 17.97
C GLY A 140 14.93 -10.70 16.90
N ASN A 141 15.00 -11.50 15.85
CA ASN A 141 15.98 -11.29 14.78
C ASN A 141 15.38 -10.46 13.62
N LEU A 142 15.94 -9.27 13.41
CA LEU A 142 15.54 -8.31 12.37
C LEU A 142 15.45 -8.95 10.98
N TRP A 143 16.47 -9.72 10.58
CA TRP A 143 16.56 -10.30 9.23
C TRP A 143 15.52 -11.38 8.98
N LEU A 144 15.20 -12.14 10.03
CA LEU A 144 14.15 -13.16 9.95
C LEU A 144 12.75 -12.53 9.90
N ASN A 145 12.50 -11.47 10.70
CA ASN A 145 11.26 -10.67 10.61
C ASN A 145 11.08 -10.10 9.21
N LEU A 146 12.17 -9.64 8.60
CA LEU A 146 12.17 -9.08 7.25
C LEU A 146 11.79 -10.12 6.19
N ILE A 147 12.31 -11.36 6.28
CA ILE A 147 11.96 -12.45 5.36
C ILE A 147 10.47 -12.80 5.45
N ILE A 148 9.92 -12.87 6.68
CA ILE A 148 8.49 -13.15 6.87
C ILE A 148 7.64 -12.00 6.31
N SER A 149 8.02 -10.75 6.55
CA SER A 149 7.34 -9.57 6.04
C SER A 149 7.37 -9.50 4.51
N ALA A 150 8.49 -9.88 3.87
CA ALA A 150 8.60 -9.98 2.42
C ALA A 150 7.64 -11.03 1.83
N PHE A 151 7.46 -12.17 2.53
CA PHE A 151 6.47 -13.17 2.12
C PHE A 151 5.04 -12.66 2.28
N LEU A 152 4.72 -11.93 3.35
CA LEU A 152 3.43 -11.29 3.54
C LEU A 152 3.14 -10.28 2.42
N ALA A 153 4.13 -9.45 2.07
CA ALA A 153 4.06 -8.51 0.96
C ALA A 153 3.85 -9.20 -0.39
N PHE A 154 4.52 -10.33 -0.62
CA PHE A 154 4.27 -11.18 -1.79
C PHE A 154 2.83 -11.68 -1.83
N CYS A 155 2.29 -12.18 -0.73
CA CYS A 155 0.90 -12.63 -0.64
C CYS A 155 -0.08 -11.49 -0.94
N GLY A 156 0.14 -10.29 -0.38
CA GLY A 156 -0.68 -9.11 -0.65
C GLY A 156 -0.71 -8.74 -2.13
N ALA A 157 0.45 -8.63 -2.77
CA ALA A 157 0.57 -8.36 -4.20
C ALA A 157 -0.05 -9.49 -5.05
N TYR A 158 0.11 -10.74 -4.65
CA TYR A 158 -0.47 -11.89 -5.32
C TYR A 158 -2.01 -11.87 -5.30
N PHE A 159 -2.63 -11.66 -4.13
CA PHE A 159 -4.08 -11.55 -4.02
C PHE A 159 -4.62 -10.34 -4.77
N LEU A 160 -3.89 -9.22 -4.75
CA LEU A 160 -4.23 -8.04 -5.53
C LEU A 160 -4.21 -8.34 -7.04
N ALA A 161 -3.18 -9.01 -7.54
CA ALA A 161 -3.11 -9.46 -8.94
C ALA A 161 -4.27 -10.39 -9.30
N LEU A 162 -4.66 -11.32 -8.42
CA LEU A 162 -5.82 -12.18 -8.62
C LEU A 162 -7.13 -11.38 -8.69
N ALA A 163 -7.31 -10.39 -7.84
CA ALA A 163 -8.48 -9.51 -7.86
C ALA A 163 -8.57 -8.75 -9.20
N MET A 164 -7.44 -8.18 -9.64
CA MET A 164 -7.36 -7.39 -10.89
C MET A 164 -7.52 -8.23 -12.14
N LEU A 165 -7.11 -9.51 -12.12
CA LEU A 165 -7.16 -10.39 -13.30
C LEU A 165 -8.57 -10.48 -13.90
N GLY A 166 -9.61 -10.41 -13.06
CA GLY A 166 -11.01 -10.41 -13.48
C GLY A 166 -11.43 -9.19 -14.33
N PHE A 167 -10.60 -8.12 -14.33
CA PHE A 167 -10.87 -6.86 -15.03
C PHE A 167 -9.92 -6.61 -16.20
N CYS A 168 -8.92 -7.47 -16.39
CA CYS A 168 -7.87 -7.31 -17.42
C CYS A 168 -8.16 -8.07 -18.71
N ASN A 169 -9.37 -8.60 -18.93
CA ASN A 169 -9.71 -9.45 -20.10
C ASN A 169 -8.67 -10.58 -20.32
N GLY A 170 -8.28 -11.26 -19.23
CA GLY A 170 -7.32 -12.36 -19.26
C GLY A 170 -5.86 -11.95 -19.49
N LYS A 171 -5.54 -10.66 -19.61
CA LYS A 171 -4.17 -10.18 -19.76
C LYS A 171 -3.43 -10.25 -18.41
N ARG A 172 -2.94 -11.43 -18.05
CA ARG A 172 -2.26 -11.67 -16.76
C ARG A 172 -1.11 -10.71 -16.50
N TRP A 173 -0.35 -10.34 -17.55
CA TRP A 173 0.77 -9.43 -17.42
C TRP A 173 0.36 -8.05 -16.87
N VAL A 174 -0.84 -7.53 -17.24
CA VAL A 174 -1.35 -6.26 -16.71
C VAL A 174 -1.54 -6.37 -15.20
N ALA A 175 -2.21 -7.41 -14.72
CA ALA A 175 -2.43 -7.62 -13.29
C ALA A 175 -1.12 -7.79 -12.52
N VAL A 176 -0.17 -8.57 -13.07
CA VAL A 176 1.13 -8.83 -12.43
C VAL A 176 1.99 -7.57 -12.40
N VAL A 177 2.11 -6.84 -13.52
CA VAL A 177 2.90 -5.61 -13.58
C VAL A 177 2.34 -4.58 -12.62
N SER A 178 1.02 -4.41 -12.58
CA SER A 178 0.38 -3.43 -11.70
C SER A 178 0.55 -3.77 -10.22
N ALA A 179 0.50 -5.04 -9.83
CA ALA A 179 0.58 -5.44 -8.42
C ALA A 179 2.02 -5.53 -7.89
N PHE A 180 3.00 -5.88 -8.75
CA PHE A 180 4.35 -6.21 -8.30
C PHE A 180 5.42 -5.18 -8.71
N PHE A 181 5.23 -4.46 -9.82
CA PHE A 181 6.28 -3.69 -10.47
C PHE A 181 6.06 -2.17 -10.47
N VAL A 182 5.11 -1.65 -9.70
CA VAL A 182 5.08 -0.22 -9.35
C VAL A 182 6.22 0.02 -8.35
N PRO A 183 7.26 0.82 -8.69
CA PRO A 183 8.50 0.90 -7.89
C PRO A 183 8.25 1.27 -6.43
N SER A 184 7.48 2.32 -6.16
CA SER A 184 7.16 2.74 -4.80
C SER A 184 6.37 1.67 -4.03
N VAL A 185 5.40 1.01 -4.67
CA VAL A 185 4.64 -0.09 -4.06
C VAL A 185 5.55 -1.28 -3.76
N ALA A 186 6.43 -1.66 -4.71
CA ALA A 186 7.37 -2.75 -4.52
C ALA A 186 8.33 -2.49 -3.34
N PHE A 187 8.84 -1.27 -3.24
CA PHE A 187 9.79 -0.86 -2.21
C PHE A 187 9.15 -0.73 -0.83
N TRP A 188 8.18 0.18 -0.69
CA TRP A 188 7.61 0.51 0.62
C TRP A 188 6.77 -0.60 1.26
N SER A 189 6.13 -1.45 0.46
CA SER A 189 5.29 -2.54 0.99
C SER A 189 6.05 -3.82 1.36
N SER A 190 7.36 -3.91 1.12
CA SER A 190 8.07 -5.18 1.26
C SER A 190 8.74 -5.39 2.61
N GLY A 191 8.93 -4.32 3.42
CA GLY A 191 9.61 -4.39 4.70
C GLY A 191 8.68 -4.35 5.91
N MET A 192 9.28 -4.13 7.09
CA MET A 192 8.60 -4.05 8.38
C MET A 192 7.98 -2.67 8.63
N LEU A 193 7.21 -2.18 7.68
CA LEU A 193 6.46 -0.94 7.74
C LEU A 193 4.96 -1.22 7.73
N LYS A 194 4.15 -0.26 8.17
CA LYS A 194 2.68 -0.35 8.11
C LYS A 194 2.18 -0.64 6.69
N GLU A 195 2.89 -0.15 5.68
CA GLU A 195 2.60 -0.34 4.26
C GLU A 195 2.57 -1.82 3.84
N CYS A 196 3.35 -2.67 4.50
CA CYS A 196 3.30 -4.13 4.29
C CYS A 196 1.92 -4.68 4.69
N LEU A 197 1.46 -4.35 5.89
CA LEU A 197 0.13 -4.77 6.40
C LEU A 197 -1.01 -4.17 5.57
N VAL A 198 -0.89 -2.89 5.19
CA VAL A 198 -1.87 -2.19 4.35
C VAL A 198 -2.00 -2.88 2.99
N MET A 199 -0.90 -3.13 2.29
CA MET A 199 -0.95 -3.74 0.96
C MET A 199 -1.40 -5.21 1.01
N PHE A 200 -1.03 -5.94 2.07
CA PHE A 200 -1.57 -7.28 2.30
C PHE A 200 -3.09 -7.24 2.49
N SER A 201 -3.57 -6.35 3.35
CA SER A 201 -5.00 -6.19 3.64
C SER A 201 -5.79 -5.74 2.41
N VAL A 202 -5.29 -4.75 1.65
CA VAL A 202 -5.91 -4.27 0.41
C VAL A 202 -6.02 -5.39 -0.62
N GLY A 203 -4.94 -6.16 -0.81
CA GLY A 203 -4.94 -7.28 -1.75
C GLY A 203 -5.95 -8.36 -1.37
N LEU A 204 -5.94 -8.78 -0.11
CA LEU A 204 -6.83 -9.81 0.41
C LEU A 204 -8.30 -9.34 0.43
N LEU A 205 -8.55 -8.09 0.84
CA LEU A 205 -9.87 -7.47 0.87
C LEU A 205 -10.47 -7.41 -0.54
N MET A 206 -9.74 -6.89 -1.52
CA MET A 206 -10.23 -6.79 -2.90
C MET A 206 -10.48 -8.16 -3.53
N PHE A 207 -9.60 -9.13 -3.28
CA PHE A 207 -9.79 -10.50 -3.75
C PHE A 207 -11.03 -11.14 -3.17
N SER A 208 -11.20 -11.08 -1.84
CA SER A 208 -12.34 -11.69 -1.14
C SER A 208 -13.66 -10.96 -1.42
N TRP A 209 -13.64 -9.62 -1.50
CA TRP A 209 -14.80 -8.80 -1.83
C TRP A 209 -15.34 -9.08 -3.23
N THR A 210 -14.46 -9.07 -4.24
CA THR A 210 -14.87 -9.38 -5.61
C THR A 210 -15.38 -10.83 -5.76
N ALA A 211 -14.82 -11.76 -5.00
CA ALA A 211 -15.29 -13.14 -4.94
C ALA A 211 -16.64 -13.28 -4.20
N LEU A 212 -16.87 -12.48 -3.15
CA LEU A 212 -18.12 -12.42 -2.39
C LEU A 212 -19.26 -11.84 -3.24
N CYS A 213 -18.98 -10.74 -3.98
CA CYS A 213 -19.96 -10.12 -4.90
C CYS A 213 -20.39 -11.06 -6.05
N ARG A 214 -19.53 -12.00 -6.46
CA ARG A 214 -19.88 -12.99 -7.51
C ARG A 214 -20.74 -14.12 -6.97
N LYS A 215 -20.42 -14.62 -5.79
CA LYS A 215 -21.12 -15.72 -5.12
C LYS A 215 -20.88 -15.62 -3.63
N PHE A 216 -21.98 -15.48 -2.86
CA PHE A 216 -21.90 -15.48 -1.39
C PHE A 216 -21.23 -16.74 -0.85
N GLY A 217 -20.52 -16.60 0.27
CA GLY A 217 -19.92 -17.68 1.01
C GLY A 217 -19.40 -17.19 2.37
N VAL A 218 -19.70 -17.91 3.43
CA VAL A 218 -19.35 -17.51 4.81
C VAL A 218 -17.84 -17.30 4.99
N LEU A 219 -17.02 -18.22 4.49
CA LEU A 219 -15.56 -18.06 4.56
C LEU A 219 -15.07 -16.80 3.87
N LYS A 220 -15.65 -16.44 2.71
CA LYS A 220 -15.29 -15.21 2.02
C LYS A 220 -15.69 -13.97 2.83
N LEU A 221 -16.87 -14.00 3.46
CA LEU A 221 -17.31 -12.92 4.34
C LEU A 221 -16.37 -12.77 5.54
N LEU A 222 -15.97 -13.86 6.18
CA LEU A 222 -15.01 -13.82 7.29
C LEU A 222 -13.67 -13.23 6.86
N VAL A 223 -13.17 -13.60 5.66
CA VAL A 223 -11.93 -13.04 5.12
C VAL A 223 -12.09 -11.55 4.79
N VAL A 224 -13.25 -11.11 4.27
CA VAL A 224 -13.55 -9.68 4.06
C VAL A 224 -13.51 -8.93 5.39
N ILE A 225 -14.19 -9.44 6.43
CA ILE A 225 -14.22 -8.82 7.76
C ILE A 225 -12.80 -8.75 8.35
N ALA A 226 -12.05 -9.85 8.32
CA ALA A 226 -10.70 -9.90 8.88
C ALA A 226 -9.73 -8.95 8.14
N SER A 227 -9.78 -8.92 6.81
CA SER A 227 -8.92 -8.03 6.02
C SER A 227 -9.32 -6.55 6.15
N ALA A 228 -10.61 -6.25 6.26
CA ALA A 228 -11.11 -4.91 6.52
C ALA A 228 -10.71 -4.44 7.94
N TYR A 229 -10.82 -5.32 8.94
CA TYR A 229 -10.38 -5.02 10.30
C TYR A 229 -8.86 -4.76 10.38
N LEU A 230 -8.05 -5.60 9.73
CA LEU A 230 -6.59 -5.38 9.68
C LEU A 230 -6.25 -4.05 8.99
N LEU A 231 -6.96 -3.72 7.89
CA LEU A 231 -6.77 -2.45 7.19
C LEU A 231 -7.20 -1.27 8.06
N PHE A 232 -8.30 -1.41 8.81
CA PHE A 232 -8.80 -0.39 9.74
C PHE A 232 -7.77 -0.06 10.82
N ILE A 233 -7.20 -1.05 11.49
CA ILE A 233 -6.21 -0.83 12.55
C ILE A 233 -4.84 -0.41 12.02
N ALA A 234 -4.48 -0.78 10.76
CA ALA A 234 -3.22 -0.38 10.14
C ALA A 234 -3.29 1.05 9.57
N LYS A 235 -4.34 1.37 8.79
CA LYS A 235 -4.60 2.71 8.24
C LYS A 235 -6.09 2.88 7.89
N PHE A 236 -6.90 3.31 8.85
CA PHE A 236 -8.36 3.40 8.73
C PHE A 236 -8.81 4.23 7.52
N TYR A 237 -8.09 5.31 7.20
CA TYR A 237 -8.45 6.22 6.11
C TYR A 237 -8.32 5.56 4.72
N VAL A 238 -7.46 4.54 4.57
CA VAL A 238 -7.37 3.76 3.33
C VAL A 238 -8.64 2.93 3.15
N LEU A 239 -9.11 2.27 4.22
CA LEU A 239 -10.38 1.55 4.19
C LEU A 239 -11.54 2.49 3.85
N LEU A 240 -11.62 3.63 4.54
CA LEU A 240 -12.65 4.65 4.29
C LEU A 240 -12.66 5.11 2.83
N ALA A 241 -11.49 5.36 2.26
CA ALA A 241 -11.35 5.76 0.85
C ALA A 241 -11.77 4.66 -0.14
N MET A 242 -11.62 3.37 0.23
CA MET A 242 -12.03 2.25 -0.62
C MET A 242 -13.55 2.02 -0.61
N LEU A 243 -14.24 2.29 0.51
CA LEU A 243 -15.65 1.93 0.69
C LEU A 243 -16.57 2.42 -0.43
N PRO A 244 -16.55 3.71 -0.88
CA PRO A 244 -17.43 4.19 -1.93
C PRO A 244 -17.28 3.39 -3.22
N GLY A 245 -16.02 3.12 -3.60
CA GLY A 245 -15.70 2.32 -4.77
C GLY A 245 -16.10 0.85 -4.62
N MET A 246 -15.93 0.25 -3.44
CA MET A 246 -16.31 -1.15 -3.20
C MET A 246 -17.80 -1.39 -3.37
N VAL A 247 -18.65 -0.42 -3.00
CA VAL A 247 -20.11 -0.50 -3.22
C VAL A 247 -20.44 -0.63 -4.71
N MET A 248 -19.65 -0.07 -5.61
CA MET A 248 -19.87 -0.16 -7.05
C MET A 248 -19.79 -1.59 -7.60
N PHE A 249 -19.04 -2.49 -6.94
CA PHE A 249 -18.99 -3.90 -7.34
C PHE A 249 -20.26 -4.67 -6.98
N THR A 250 -21.11 -4.14 -6.11
CA THR A 250 -22.43 -4.73 -5.80
C THR A 250 -23.46 -4.44 -6.90
N LEU A 251 -23.22 -3.40 -7.71
CA LEU A 251 -24.10 -3.06 -8.81
C LEU A 251 -24.09 -4.16 -9.89
N PRO A 252 -25.25 -4.44 -10.54
CA PRO A 252 -25.31 -5.44 -11.60
C PRO A 252 -24.40 -5.10 -12.78
N SER A 253 -23.60 -6.08 -13.25
CA SER A 253 -22.71 -5.89 -14.40
C SER A 253 -23.44 -5.61 -15.73
N LYS A 254 -24.75 -5.93 -15.78
CA LYS A 254 -25.62 -5.69 -16.95
C LYS A 254 -26.08 -4.24 -17.07
N LEU A 255 -25.86 -3.40 -16.06
CA LEU A 255 -26.16 -1.97 -16.16
C LEU A 255 -25.31 -1.33 -17.26
N GLY A 256 -25.94 -0.58 -18.17
CA GLY A 256 -25.19 0.19 -19.18
C GLY A 256 -24.30 1.27 -18.56
N ALA A 257 -23.27 1.68 -19.29
CA ALA A 257 -22.24 2.61 -18.78
C ALA A 257 -22.82 3.93 -18.21
N LYS A 258 -23.85 4.50 -18.83
CA LYS A 258 -24.51 5.72 -18.32
C LYS A 258 -25.16 5.51 -16.95
N LYS A 259 -25.83 4.38 -16.74
CA LYS A 259 -26.47 4.06 -15.45
C LYS A 259 -25.40 3.75 -14.39
N LEU A 260 -24.32 3.05 -14.76
CA LEU A 260 -23.19 2.81 -13.87
C LEU A 260 -22.55 4.12 -13.41
N LEU A 261 -22.31 5.06 -14.33
CA LEU A 261 -21.77 6.37 -14.01
C LEU A 261 -22.70 7.16 -13.08
N ALA A 262 -23.99 7.23 -13.42
CA ALA A 262 -24.99 7.94 -12.59
C ALA A 262 -25.09 7.33 -11.19
N SER A 263 -25.12 5.99 -11.07
CA SER A 263 -25.11 5.32 -9.76
C SER A 263 -23.80 5.60 -8.98
N SER A 264 -22.66 5.64 -9.66
CA SER A 264 -21.38 5.94 -9.02
C SER A 264 -21.33 7.37 -8.48
N VAL A 265 -21.84 8.34 -9.25
CA VAL A 265 -21.97 9.74 -8.82
C VAL A 265 -22.91 9.85 -7.63
N ALA A 266 -24.04 9.14 -7.66
CA ALA A 266 -25.00 9.13 -6.54
C ALA A 266 -24.37 8.51 -5.27
N ILE A 267 -23.70 7.37 -5.37
CA ILE A 267 -23.00 6.74 -4.24
C ILE A 267 -21.94 7.70 -3.69
N PHE A 268 -21.15 8.33 -4.54
CA PHE A 268 -20.13 9.26 -4.13
C PHE A 268 -20.74 10.50 -3.42
N ALA A 269 -21.83 11.05 -3.97
CA ALA A 269 -22.55 12.17 -3.35
C ALA A 269 -23.10 11.80 -1.96
N VAL A 270 -23.70 10.60 -1.81
CA VAL A 270 -24.14 10.09 -0.50
C VAL A 270 -22.98 10.00 0.48
N VAL A 271 -21.84 9.45 0.07
CA VAL A 271 -20.67 9.31 0.95
C VAL A 271 -20.12 10.67 1.34
N VAL A 272 -20.02 11.63 0.42
CA VAL A 272 -19.62 13.01 0.73
C VAL A 272 -20.57 13.67 1.70
N THR A 273 -21.88 13.50 1.51
CA THR A 273 -22.91 14.01 2.44
C THR A 273 -22.73 13.40 3.83
N LEU A 274 -22.63 12.06 3.90
CA LEU A 274 -22.40 11.36 5.17
C LEU A 274 -21.10 11.80 5.85
N PHE A 275 -20.06 12.10 5.08
CA PHE A 275 -18.80 12.61 5.61
C PHE A 275 -18.98 13.98 6.29
N PHE A 276 -19.61 14.96 5.62
CA PHE A 276 -19.81 16.31 6.18
C PHE A 276 -20.84 16.35 7.32
N PHE A 277 -21.82 15.47 7.31
CA PHE A 277 -22.86 15.40 8.35
C PHE A 277 -22.62 14.28 9.37
N SER A 278 -21.43 13.70 9.39
CA SER A 278 -21.10 12.56 10.26
C SER A 278 -21.26 12.88 11.75
N GLY A 279 -20.92 14.10 12.18
CA GLY A 279 -21.09 14.54 13.55
C GLY A 279 -22.56 14.54 13.99
N SER A 280 -23.45 15.03 13.11
CA SER A 280 -24.89 15.07 13.40
C SER A 280 -25.57 13.71 13.32
N ILE A 281 -25.08 12.81 12.45
CA ILE A 281 -25.71 11.50 12.20
C ILE A 281 -25.19 10.43 13.18
N PHE A 282 -23.88 10.41 13.43
CA PHE A 282 -23.20 9.36 14.18
C PHE A 282 -22.62 9.83 15.52
N GLY A 283 -22.70 11.12 15.83
CA GLY A 283 -22.07 11.70 17.01
C GLY A 283 -20.53 11.78 16.93
N TYR A 284 -19.94 11.48 15.77
CA TYR A 284 -18.50 11.51 15.52
C TYR A 284 -18.19 12.31 14.25
N ASP A 285 -17.53 13.46 14.42
CA ASP A 285 -17.23 14.38 13.31
C ASP A 285 -15.97 13.94 12.56
N LEU A 286 -16.15 13.45 11.32
CA LEU A 286 -15.06 13.04 10.45
C LEU A 286 -14.27 14.23 9.90
N VAL A 287 -14.90 15.40 9.71
CA VAL A 287 -14.21 16.60 9.24
C VAL A 287 -13.25 17.10 10.30
N ASP A 288 -13.71 17.22 11.54
CA ASP A 288 -12.89 17.58 12.70
C ASP A 288 -11.73 16.58 12.90
N THR A 289 -12.00 15.28 12.67
CA THR A 289 -10.98 14.23 12.75
C THR A 289 -9.85 14.46 11.74
N ILE A 290 -10.16 14.88 10.51
CA ILE A 290 -9.14 15.16 9.48
C ILE A 290 -8.38 16.45 9.82
N VAL A 291 -9.05 17.47 10.33
CA VAL A 291 -8.40 18.71 10.81
C VAL A 291 -7.40 18.39 11.92
N LYS A 292 -7.82 17.62 12.93
CA LYS A 292 -6.94 17.16 14.01
C LYS A 292 -5.75 16.36 13.47
N LYS A 293 -6.00 15.51 12.47
CA LYS A 293 -4.93 14.73 11.83
C LYS A 293 -3.91 15.62 11.10
N GLN A 294 -4.36 16.68 10.42
CA GLN A 294 -3.46 17.66 9.82
C GLN A 294 -2.63 18.37 10.91
N HIS A 295 -3.26 18.85 11.98
CA HIS A 295 -2.58 19.52 13.08
C HIS A 295 -1.54 18.64 13.75
N ASP A 296 -1.87 17.35 14.04
CA ASP A 296 -0.93 16.37 14.57
C ASP A 296 0.33 16.29 13.71
N PHE A 297 0.13 16.18 12.39
CA PHE A 297 1.23 15.98 11.46
C PHE A 297 2.08 17.24 11.27
N VAL A 298 1.44 18.40 11.20
CA VAL A 298 2.11 19.71 11.12
C VAL A 298 2.93 19.96 12.39
N ASN A 299 2.36 19.70 13.57
CA ASN A 299 3.07 19.85 14.85
C ASN A 299 4.27 18.91 14.97
N MET A 300 4.10 17.63 14.54
CA MET A 300 5.19 16.67 14.51
C MET A 300 6.34 17.16 13.63
N VAL A 301 6.05 17.59 12.40
CA VAL A 301 7.05 18.09 11.46
C VAL A 301 7.75 19.34 11.94
N ASN A 302 7.02 20.26 12.57
CA ASN A 302 7.61 21.52 13.12
C ASN A 302 8.51 21.25 14.33
N THR A 303 8.24 20.19 15.10
CA THR A 303 9.06 19.80 16.26
C THR A 303 10.33 19.05 15.80
N GLU A 304 10.22 18.29 14.72
CA GLU A 304 11.30 17.52 14.12
C GLU A 304 11.97 18.23 12.93
N ALA A 305 11.67 19.52 12.70
CA ALA A 305 12.06 20.28 11.49
C ALA A 305 13.58 20.29 11.21
N ASN A 306 14.40 20.03 12.23
CA ASN A 306 15.85 19.92 12.08
C ASN A 306 16.30 18.60 11.46
N TYR A 307 15.39 17.64 11.24
CA TYR A 307 15.74 16.25 10.88
C TYR A 307 15.26 15.80 9.50
N SER A 308 14.29 16.47 8.90
CA SER A 308 13.78 16.05 7.57
C SER A 308 13.78 17.21 6.57
N GLY A 309 14.75 17.24 5.64
CA GLY A 309 14.75 18.15 4.48
C GLY A 309 13.63 17.85 3.45
N SER A 310 12.48 17.28 3.92
CA SER A 310 11.39 16.81 3.05
C SER A 310 10.05 17.47 3.36
N ASN A 311 10.06 18.56 4.15
CA ASN A 311 8.84 19.25 4.57
C ASN A 311 8.27 20.08 3.43
N ILE A 312 6.95 20.13 3.34
CA ILE A 312 6.20 20.97 2.41
C ILE A 312 5.13 21.77 3.16
N GLU A 313 4.95 22.99 2.75
CA GLU A 313 3.81 23.80 3.23
C GLU A 313 2.52 23.24 2.65
N ILE A 314 1.54 23.02 3.53
CA ILE A 314 0.18 22.65 3.16
C ILE A 314 -0.78 23.71 3.69
N LYS A 315 -1.87 23.95 2.93
CA LYS A 315 -2.89 24.91 3.35
C LYS A 315 -3.58 24.40 4.60
N GLU A 316 -3.74 25.28 5.60
CA GLU A 316 -4.48 24.97 6.81
C GLU A 316 -5.93 24.59 6.49
N LEU A 317 -6.41 23.53 7.12
CA LEU A 317 -7.73 22.95 6.90
C LEU A 317 -8.71 23.46 7.95
N GLU A 318 -9.70 24.20 7.52
CA GLU A 318 -10.82 24.60 8.36
C GLU A 318 -11.91 23.52 8.37
N PRO A 319 -12.59 23.28 9.51
CA PRO A 319 -13.66 22.28 9.63
C PRO A 319 -14.98 22.74 8.99
N THR A 320 -14.91 23.26 7.78
CA THR A 320 -16.04 23.76 7.01
C THR A 320 -16.04 23.16 5.59
N ILE A 321 -17.22 23.11 4.95
CA ILE A 321 -17.33 22.65 3.55
C ILE A 321 -16.43 23.49 2.62
N LEU A 322 -16.42 24.82 2.82
CA LEU A 322 -15.60 25.72 2.00
C LEU A 322 -14.10 25.56 2.31
N GLY A 323 -13.74 25.35 3.59
CA GLY A 323 -12.37 25.07 4.01
C GLY A 323 -11.83 23.82 3.30
N VAL A 324 -12.56 22.71 3.38
CA VAL A 324 -12.20 21.46 2.68
C VAL A 324 -12.13 21.67 1.17
N ALA A 325 -13.14 22.31 0.56
CA ALA A 325 -13.16 22.55 -0.89
C ALA A 325 -11.97 23.39 -1.35
N SER A 326 -11.56 24.41 -0.58
CA SER A 326 -10.41 25.27 -0.90
C SER A 326 -9.06 24.54 -0.86
N CYS A 327 -8.97 23.44 -0.10
CA CYS A 327 -7.76 22.61 0.03
C CYS A 327 -7.67 21.51 -1.04
N LEU A 328 -8.77 21.17 -1.76
CA LEU A 328 -8.79 20.06 -2.69
C LEU A 328 -7.79 20.20 -3.85
N VAL A 329 -7.77 21.36 -4.51
CA VAL A 329 -6.87 21.56 -5.67
C VAL A 329 -5.41 21.46 -5.27
N PRO A 330 -4.92 22.19 -4.23
CA PRO A 330 -3.56 21.98 -3.72
C PRO A 330 -3.28 20.54 -3.30
N ALA A 331 -4.23 19.86 -2.65
CA ALA A 331 -4.08 18.48 -2.21
C ALA A 331 -3.83 17.51 -3.39
N TYR A 332 -4.62 17.64 -4.47
CA TYR A 332 -4.40 16.82 -5.66
C TYR A 332 -3.09 17.14 -6.36
N ILE A 333 -2.70 18.41 -6.47
CA ILE A 333 -1.40 18.79 -7.05
C ILE A 333 -0.27 18.16 -6.25
N ASN A 334 -0.31 18.27 -4.93
CA ASN A 334 0.69 17.69 -4.04
C ASN A 334 0.78 16.16 -4.20
N THR A 335 -0.35 15.45 -4.20
CA THR A 335 -0.34 13.99 -4.20
C THR A 335 -0.03 13.40 -5.58
N LEU A 336 -0.48 14.02 -6.68
CA LEU A 336 -0.26 13.51 -8.03
C LEU A 336 1.15 13.78 -8.53
N PHE A 337 1.68 14.98 -8.27
CA PHE A 337 2.87 15.46 -8.97
C PHE A 337 4.13 15.56 -8.10
N ARG A 338 3.99 15.75 -6.77
CA ARG A 338 5.17 15.83 -5.90
C ARG A 338 5.75 14.45 -5.60
N PRO A 339 7.09 14.35 -5.41
CA PRO A 339 8.05 15.44 -5.47
C PRO A 339 8.25 15.94 -6.92
N PHE A 340 8.44 17.26 -7.08
CA PHE A 340 8.89 17.85 -8.35
C PHE A 340 10.38 17.59 -8.55
N VAL A 341 10.85 17.71 -9.80
CA VAL A 341 12.29 17.55 -10.11
C VAL A 341 13.15 18.53 -9.32
N THR A 342 12.64 19.76 -9.10
CA THR A 342 13.29 20.79 -8.28
C THR A 342 13.39 20.49 -6.79
N GLU A 343 12.59 19.53 -6.30
CA GLU A 343 12.58 19.07 -4.91
C GLU A 343 13.40 17.78 -4.70
N ALA A 344 13.98 17.24 -5.79
CA ALA A 344 14.71 15.98 -5.78
C ALA A 344 16.19 16.18 -5.41
N ASP A 345 16.45 16.30 -4.11
CA ASP A 345 17.78 16.44 -3.51
C ASP A 345 18.44 15.08 -3.15
N SER A 346 17.71 13.97 -3.34
CA SER A 346 18.19 12.62 -3.06
C SER A 346 17.80 11.62 -4.14
N PHE A 347 18.55 10.53 -4.25
CA PHE A 347 18.26 9.46 -5.21
C PHE A 347 16.82 8.90 -5.07
N ILE A 348 16.32 8.80 -3.85
CA ILE A 348 14.96 8.30 -3.59
C ILE A 348 13.92 9.28 -4.12
N LYS A 349 14.08 10.60 -3.86
CA LYS A 349 13.18 11.63 -4.39
C LYS A 349 13.23 11.66 -5.90
N LEU A 350 14.43 11.54 -6.52
CA LEU A 350 14.58 11.45 -7.98
C LEU A 350 13.86 10.22 -8.56
N ALA A 351 13.97 9.07 -7.92
CA ALA A 351 13.24 7.86 -8.34
C ALA A 351 11.72 8.05 -8.25
N CYS A 352 11.23 8.75 -7.23
CA CYS A 352 9.80 9.09 -7.11
C CYS A 352 9.34 10.08 -8.20
N CYS A 353 10.16 11.06 -8.56
CA CYS A 353 9.88 11.96 -9.70
C CYS A 353 9.78 11.19 -11.01
N ALA A 354 10.73 10.28 -11.25
CA ALA A 354 10.72 9.42 -12.44
C ALA A 354 9.46 8.52 -12.48
N GLU A 355 9.03 7.98 -11.33
CA GLU A 355 7.79 7.22 -11.25
C GLU A 355 6.56 8.08 -11.56
N ASN A 356 6.46 9.29 -11.00
CA ASN A 356 5.36 10.23 -11.31
C ASN A 356 5.33 10.57 -12.80
N LEU A 357 6.49 10.84 -13.41
CA LEU A 357 6.60 11.09 -14.84
C LEU A 357 6.18 9.87 -15.67
N LEU A 358 6.59 8.67 -15.27
CA LEU A 358 6.18 7.43 -15.93
C LEU A 358 4.66 7.25 -15.90
N PHE A 359 4.01 7.48 -14.75
CA PHE A 359 2.54 7.43 -14.64
C PHE A 359 1.87 8.46 -15.54
N LEU A 360 2.39 9.68 -15.61
CA LEU A 360 1.90 10.73 -16.52
C LEU A 360 2.03 10.30 -17.98
N LEU A 361 3.19 9.76 -18.39
CA LEU A 361 3.43 9.28 -19.76
C LEU A 361 2.50 8.11 -20.12
N ILE A 362 2.27 7.16 -19.20
CA ILE A 362 1.32 6.06 -19.40
C ILE A 362 -0.09 6.61 -19.55
N PHE A 363 -0.48 7.59 -18.73
CA PHE A 363 -1.78 8.24 -18.83
C PHE A 363 -1.97 8.96 -20.18
N LEU A 364 -1.01 9.76 -20.61
CA LEU A 364 -1.05 10.45 -21.90
C LEU A 364 -1.08 9.43 -23.05
N TYR A 365 -0.29 8.37 -22.98
CA TYR A 365 -0.32 7.29 -23.96
C TYR A 365 -1.69 6.58 -23.99
N MET A 366 -2.31 6.34 -22.85
CA MET A 366 -3.66 5.82 -22.76
C MET A 366 -4.66 6.76 -23.45
N CYS A 367 -4.58 8.07 -23.23
CA CYS A 367 -5.49 9.04 -23.86
C CYS A 367 -5.38 9.01 -25.39
N ILE A 368 -4.13 8.92 -25.91
CA ILE A 368 -3.88 8.84 -27.36
C ILE A 368 -4.32 7.49 -27.94
N ARG A 369 -4.22 6.41 -27.15
CA ARG A 369 -4.42 5.03 -27.58
C ARG A 369 -5.59 4.34 -26.85
N PHE A 370 -6.57 5.13 -26.49
CA PHE A 370 -7.74 4.62 -25.79
C PHE A 370 -8.48 3.57 -26.63
N LYS A 371 -8.86 2.48 -25.97
CA LYS A 371 -9.75 1.47 -26.53
C LYS A 371 -11.01 1.35 -25.67
N PRO A 372 -12.15 1.06 -26.28
CA PRO A 372 -13.38 0.79 -25.55
C PRO A 372 -13.19 -0.32 -24.51
N ILE A 373 -13.73 -0.10 -23.33
CA ILE A 373 -13.74 -1.02 -22.19
C ILE A 373 -15.15 -1.55 -21.97
N ASP A 374 -15.25 -2.80 -21.51
CA ASP A 374 -16.55 -3.39 -21.16
C ASP A 374 -17.08 -2.86 -19.82
N ASN A 375 -18.34 -3.14 -19.50
CA ASN A 375 -19.00 -2.65 -18.28
C ASN A 375 -18.31 -3.15 -17.00
N ASN A 376 -17.69 -4.32 -17.01
CA ASN A 376 -16.97 -4.84 -15.86
C ASN A 376 -15.66 -4.10 -15.62
N GLN A 377 -14.92 -3.81 -16.71
CA GLN A 377 -13.74 -2.95 -16.68
C GLN A 377 -14.10 -1.52 -16.27
N PHE A 378 -15.22 -1.00 -16.78
CA PHE A 378 -15.69 0.35 -16.45
C PHE A 378 -16.00 0.48 -14.94
N ARG A 379 -16.64 -0.53 -14.32
CA ARG A 379 -16.82 -0.56 -12.85
C ARG A 379 -15.50 -0.52 -12.10
N PHE A 380 -14.49 -1.24 -12.59
CA PHE A 380 -13.15 -1.23 -11.98
C PHE A 380 -12.49 0.15 -12.13
N VAL A 381 -12.62 0.80 -13.27
CA VAL A 381 -12.14 2.19 -13.49
C VAL A 381 -12.84 3.16 -12.55
N LEU A 382 -14.18 3.06 -12.42
CA LEU A 382 -14.95 3.89 -11.48
C LEU A 382 -14.54 3.67 -10.03
N PHE A 383 -14.37 2.40 -9.62
CA PHE A 383 -13.79 2.09 -8.29
C PHE A 383 -12.45 2.76 -8.09
N THR A 384 -11.51 2.57 -9.04
CA THR A 384 -10.17 3.14 -8.98
C THR A 384 -10.21 4.66 -8.87
N PHE A 385 -11.06 5.30 -9.68
CA PHE A 385 -11.20 6.75 -9.68
C PHE A 385 -11.76 7.29 -8.36
N CYS A 386 -12.81 6.68 -7.82
CA CYS A 386 -13.35 7.05 -6.51
C CYS A 386 -12.35 6.84 -5.38
N PHE A 387 -11.63 5.71 -5.39
CA PHE A 387 -10.60 5.43 -4.40
C PHE A 387 -9.46 6.46 -4.48
N MET A 388 -9.01 6.79 -5.69
CA MET A 388 -8.00 7.83 -5.92
C MET A 388 -8.48 9.20 -5.42
N LEU A 389 -9.70 9.61 -5.80
CA LEU A 389 -10.23 10.91 -5.41
C LEU A 389 -10.24 11.08 -3.88
N VAL A 390 -10.79 10.11 -3.16
CA VAL A 390 -10.86 10.21 -1.70
C VAL A 390 -9.48 10.12 -1.06
N LEU A 391 -8.68 9.12 -1.43
CA LEU A 391 -7.37 8.89 -0.80
C LEU A 391 -6.41 10.07 -1.05
N TYR A 392 -6.33 10.57 -2.30
CA TYR A 392 -5.40 11.64 -2.65
C TYR A 392 -5.80 12.97 -2.04
N ALA A 393 -7.11 13.26 -1.92
CA ALA A 393 -7.59 14.41 -1.18
C ALA A 393 -7.16 14.34 0.29
N LEU A 394 -7.44 13.22 0.97
CA LEU A 394 -7.08 13.03 2.38
C LEU A 394 -5.57 13.18 2.61
N ILE A 395 -4.75 12.48 1.81
CA ILE A 395 -3.29 12.54 1.94
C ILE A 395 -2.77 13.95 1.65
N GLY A 396 -3.20 14.57 0.57
CA GLY A 396 -2.69 15.88 0.16
C GLY A 396 -3.09 17.01 1.11
N MET A 397 -4.24 16.88 1.80
CA MET A 397 -4.67 17.84 2.83
C MET A 397 -3.96 17.64 4.17
N THR A 398 -3.51 16.42 4.49
CA THR A 398 -3.04 16.10 5.86
C THR A 398 -1.55 15.82 5.97
N THR A 399 -0.81 15.73 4.87
CA THR A 399 0.58 15.23 4.89
C THR A 399 1.57 16.31 4.48
N PRO A 400 2.26 16.98 5.43
CA PRO A 400 3.23 18.04 5.17
C PRO A 400 4.65 17.54 4.89
N ASN A 401 4.82 16.27 4.52
CA ASN A 401 6.13 15.65 4.30
C ASN A 401 6.15 14.83 3.00
N LEU A 402 7.13 15.07 2.11
CA LEU A 402 7.25 14.40 0.81
C LEU A 402 7.43 12.89 0.92
N GLY A 403 8.24 12.43 1.86
CA GLY A 403 8.50 11.00 2.06
C GLY A 403 7.23 10.25 2.49
N ALA A 404 6.47 10.82 3.42
CA ALA A 404 5.19 10.29 3.86
C ALA A 404 4.14 10.34 2.73
N LEU A 405 4.09 11.42 1.95
CA LEU A 405 3.17 11.59 0.83
C LEU A 405 3.35 10.50 -0.23
N VAL A 406 4.60 10.19 -0.61
CA VAL A 406 4.91 9.11 -1.56
C VAL A 406 4.51 7.74 -1.00
N ARG A 407 4.73 7.49 0.29
CA ARG A 407 4.36 6.23 0.94
C ARG A 407 2.85 6.03 1.04
N TYR A 408 2.12 7.09 1.35
CA TYR A 408 0.68 6.99 1.63
C TYR A 408 -0.17 6.82 0.38
N LYS A 409 0.30 7.24 -0.81
CA LYS A 409 -0.42 7.05 -2.07
C LYS A 409 -0.31 5.64 -2.67
N ILE A 410 0.63 4.79 -2.19
CA ILE A 410 0.88 3.45 -2.76
C ILE A 410 -0.36 2.53 -2.82
N PRO A 411 -1.34 2.56 -1.88
CA PRO A 411 -2.48 1.63 -1.95
C PRO A 411 -3.31 1.75 -3.22
N VAL A 412 -3.38 2.94 -3.83
CA VAL A 412 -4.18 3.16 -5.04
C VAL A 412 -3.38 2.98 -6.34
N MET A 413 -2.06 3.11 -6.30
CA MET A 413 -1.20 3.10 -7.49
C MET A 413 -1.31 1.83 -8.36
N PRO A 414 -1.37 0.60 -7.79
CA PRO A 414 -1.60 -0.60 -8.58
C PRO A 414 -2.92 -0.58 -9.36
N PHE A 415 -3.99 -0.04 -8.76
CA PHE A 415 -5.29 0.06 -9.40
C PHE A 415 -5.28 1.08 -10.55
N LEU A 416 -4.61 2.22 -10.36
CA LEU A 416 -4.41 3.24 -11.40
C LEU A 416 -3.66 2.67 -12.59
N LEU A 417 -2.51 2.02 -12.35
CA LEU A 417 -1.74 1.39 -13.41
C LEU A 417 -2.54 0.33 -14.15
N CYS A 418 -3.24 -0.54 -13.41
CA CYS A 418 -4.08 -1.59 -13.98
C CYS A 418 -5.21 -0.99 -14.85
N SER A 419 -5.87 0.06 -14.39
CA SER A 419 -6.95 0.75 -15.13
C SER A 419 -6.41 1.37 -16.42
N MET A 420 -5.29 2.09 -16.36
CA MET A 420 -4.64 2.69 -17.53
C MET A 420 -4.21 1.64 -18.56
N LEU A 421 -3.50 0.59 -18.12
CA LEU A 421 -3.04 -0.47 -19.03
C LEU A 421 -4.19 -1.28 -19.63
N THR A 422 -5.29 -1.45 -18.88
CA THR A 422 -6.48 -2.14 -19.36
C THR A 422 -7.20 -1.34 -20.47
N ALA A 423 -7.26 -0.01 -20.34
CA ALA A 423 -7.88 0.88 -21.30
C ALA A 423 -6.99 1.23 -22.51
N THR A 424 -5.74 0.77 -22.55
CA THR A 424 -4.76 1.08 -23.62
C THR A 424 -4.72 0.02 -24.70
N ASP A 425 -4.67 0.47 -25.98
CA ASP A 425 -4.37 -0.40 -27.14
C ASP A 425 -2.87 -0.47 -27.42
N PHE A 426 -2.29 -1.66 -27.19
CA PHE A 426 -0.87 -1.93 -27.39
C PHE A 426 -0.52 -2.51 -28.78
N ASN A 427 -1.48 -2.62 -29.73
CA ASN A 427 -1.24 -3.29 -31.00
C ASN A 427 -0.16 -2.59 -31.86
N ARG A 428 -0.10 -1.27 -31.84
CA ARG A 428 0.97 -0.53 -32.55
C ARG A 428 2.33 -0.72 -31.89
N LEU A 429 2.41 -0.72 -30.56
CA LEU A 429 3.67 -0.95 -29.85
C LEU A 429 4.25 -2.34 -30.18
N LYS A 430 3.37 -3.35 -30.26
CA LYS A 430 3.75 -4.70 -30.70
C LYS A 430 4.26 -4.73 -32.14
N LYS A 431 3.66 -3.94 -33.05
CA LYS A 431 4.15 -3.81 -34.43
C LYS A 431 5.53 -3.15 -34.48
N LEU A 432 5.74 -2.06 -33.71
CA LEU A 432 7.01 -1.37 -33.62
C LEU A 432 8.11 -2.27 -33.06
N MET A 433 7.86 -2.99 -31.97
CA MET A 433 8.84 -3.93 -31.40
C MET A 433 9.17 -5.10 -32.34
N ARG A 434 8.19 -5.61 -33.11
CA ARG A 434 8.45 -6.62 -34.13
C ARG A 434 9.29 -6.07 -35.29
N PHE A 435 9.11 -4.80 -35.63
CA PHE A 435 9.86 -4.11 -36.68
C PHE A 435 11.31 -3.85 -36.25
N CYS A 436 11.54 -3.45 -34.99
CA CYS A 436 12.86 -3.30 -34.41
C CYS A 436 13.60 -4.65 -34.37
N ASN A 437 12.98 -5.70 -33.84
CA ASN A 437 13.59 -7.04 -33.80
C ASN A 437 13.93 -7.58 -35.20
N LYS A 438 13.14 -7.22 -36.24
CA LYS A 438 13.42 -7.67 -37.61
C LYS A 438 14.61 -6.91 -38.20
N LYS A 439 14.74 -5.60 -37.93
CA LYS A 439 15.91 -4.81 -38.33
C LYS A 439 17.20 -5.28 -37.70
N ASP A 440 17.18 -5.68 -36.43
CA ASP A 440 18.36 -6.22 -35.73
C ASP A 440 18.79 -7.56 -36.31
N VAL A 441 17.85 -8.42 -36.70
CA VAL A 441 18.15 -9.71 -37.36
C VAL A 441 18.69 -9.49 -38.79
N ASP A 442 18.14 -8.56 -39.56
CA ASP A 442 18.58 -8.24 -40.92
C ASP A 442 19.96 -7.56 -40.89
N SER A 443 20.28 -6.74 -39.88
CA SER A 443 21.61 -6.13 -39.72
C SER A 443 22.71 -7.15 -39.32
N VAL A 444 22.36 -8.13 -38.50
CA VAL A 444 23.29 -9.21 -38.12
C VAL A 444 23.56 -10.13 -39.34
N ASN A 445 22.55 -10.46 -40.13
CA ASN A 445 22.71 -11.29 -41.31
C ASN A 445 23.52 -10.59 -42.41
N SER A 446 23.36 -9.26 -42.61
CA SER A 446 24.16 -8.52 -43.57
C SER A 446 25.63 -8.35 -43.16
N GLN A 447 25.95 -8.41 -41.87
CA GLN A 447 27.37 -8.43 -41.40
C GLN A 447 27.99 -9.81 -41.49
N THR A 448 27.20 -10.90 -41.48
CA THR A 448 27.69 -12.28 -41.64
C THR A 448 27.89 -12.64 -43.11
N GLU A 449 27.22 -11.95 -44.05
CA GLU A 449 27.43 -12.16 -45.47
C GLU A 449 28.61 -11.34 -46.04
N MET A 450 29.16 -10.39 -45.27
CA MET A 450 30.34 -9.57 -45.65
C MET A 450 31.64 -10.03 -44.96
N ALA A 451 31.59 -11.10 -44.15
CA ALA A 451 32.77 -11.69 -43.52
C ALA A 451 33.01 -13.11 -44.11
#